data_23341829b8f7635d62a96f129ba345c4
#
_entry.id   23341829b8f7635d62a96f129ba345c4
#
_cell.length_a   1.000
_cell.length_b   1.000
_cell.length_c   1.000
_cell.angle_alpha   90.00
_cell.angle_beta   90.00
_cell.angle_gamma   90.00
#
_symmetry.space_group_name_H-M   'P 1'
#
loop_
_entity.id
_entity.type
_entity.pdbx_description
1 polymer ?
#
loop_
_entity_poly.entity_id
_entity_poly.type
_entity_poly.pdbx_seq_one_letter_code
_entity_poly.pdbx_strand_id
1 'polypeptide(L)'
;MAFFITFSSCEESLDIDVRDSFACDLVLSTPEQIELLLLTTYNSTESFGAGSQFWARYMNVEIASLEARMNFNAATQAQDRFNVINGWTSSNVGQLGQKWQDLWTYVRQANVFLDLVEGSEAQINNPDEIEALKAEMRFLRANQYSKLLKFYGGVPLLTTAATLDDDFNIPRSSYQEVVDFIVSEIDDIAPLLPLTRESGEFGRATRLAALALKSRTLLYAASDLHDPSMAPQTSNLELYTYDKANKWQDAADAAKAVIDLVGDRDLISTPNAKAYQELFLSANEDILFARPFGGTIFGFGTDVTTQPDNAQSPRGFDGWSLSTPLHNYTMIYNMEDGNTTDSPSFDAANPYENREMRFYANINYQGATFRGRPIDYSISVDNTIVPDGLDSFSQDQQTLGNFRHGSTTGYAIRKFQNEALGTDVKQASPGRPYIIYRLAEIYLNYAEASFRAGDEETARKYVSRVSERALQPAITASGPELLEAIKRERRVELAFEGHNFFDERRWLNENNLGFDVKGLRWTKDLDENVSFEEFTIETRPFDQKQYYLPIPQSEINRTEALVQNEGY
;
A
#
# COMPACT_ATOMS: atom_id res chain seq x y z
N MET A 1 -74.73 6.69 -37.03
CA MET A 1 -73.93 5.45 -37.13
C MET A 1 -72.67 5.70 -36.30
N ALA A 2 -72.65 5.34 -35.00
CA ALA A 2 -71.56 5.56 -34.09
C ALA A 2 -70.69 4.30 -34.02
N PHE A 3 -69.41 4.41 -34.38
CA PHE A 3 -68.43 3.31 -34.28
C PHE A 3 -67.87 3.28 -32.86
N PHE A 4 -68.17 2.27 -32.08
CA PHE A 4 -67.48 1.94 -30.84
C PHE A 4 -66.24 1.16 -31.18
N ILE A 5 -65.06 1.73 -30.87
CA ILE A 5 -63.78 1.03 -30.88
C ILE A 5 -63.57 0.49 -29.47
N THR A 6 -63.66 -0.79 -29.29
CA THR A 6 -63.26 -1.49 -28.05
C THR A 6 -61.76 -1.64 -28.06
N PHE A 7 -61.06 -0.98 -27.14
CA PHE A 7 -59.66 -1.28 -26.81
C PHE A 7 -59.62 -2.57 -25.99
N SER A 8 -59.12 -3.63 -26.59
CA SER A 8 -58.69 -4.81 -25.86
C SER A 8 -57.35 -4.50 -25.25
N SER A 9 -57.29 -4.37 -23.92
CA SER A 9 -56.07 -4.26 -23.15
C SER A 9 -55.42 -5.65 -23.11
N CYS A 10 -54.24 -5.77 -23.66
CA CYS A 10 -53.38 -6.96 -23.43
C CYS A 10 -52.81 -6.87 -22.03
N GLU A 11 -53.46 -7.51 -21.06
CA GLU A 11 -52.94 -7.70 -19.71
C GLU A 11 -51.84 -8.79 -19.60
N GLU A 12 -51.62 -9.57 -20.67
CA GLU A 12 -50.64 -10.67 -20.66
C GLU A 12 -49.19 -10.27 -20.99
N SER A 13 -48.89 -8.99 -21.24
CA SER A 13 -47.52 -8.57 -21.57
C SER A 13 -46.74 -7.96 -20.41
N LEU A 14 -47.27 -7.97 -19.19
CA LEU A 14 -46.60 -7.45 -17.98
C LEU A 14 -46.12 -8.56 -17.00
N ASP A 15 -46.44 -9.82 -17.27
CA ASP A 15 -45.74 -10.95 -16.65
C ASP A 15 -44.44 -11.16 -17.42
N ILE A 16 -43.48 -10.28 -17.19
CA ILE A 16 -42.07 -10.56 -17.50
C ILE A 16 -41.70 -11.62 -16.46
N ASP A 17 -41.79 -12.89 -16.87
CA ASP A 17 -41.03 -13.96 -16.22
C ASP A 17 -39.60 -13.41 -16.08
N VAL A 18 -39.15 -13.24 -14.86
CA VAL A 18 -37.78 -12.82 -14.54
C VAL A 18 -36.86 -13.99 -14.90
N ARG A 19 -36.72 -14.26 -16.24
CA ARG A 19 -35.83 -15.29 -16.77
C ARG A 19 -34.38 -14.86 -16.78
N ASP A 20 -34.09 -13.63 -16.35
CA ASP A 20 -32.73 -13.08 -16.23
C ASP A 20 -32.19 -13.06 -14.80
N SER A 21 -32.96 -13.43 -13.78
CA SER A 21 -32.38 -13.88 -12.53
C SER A 21 -32.04 -15.36 -12.71
N PHE A 22 -30.78 -15.67 -12.99
CA PHE A 22 -30.29 -17.01 -12.68
C PHE A 22 -30.73 -17.30 -11.24
N ALA A 23 -31.55 -18.32 -11.04
CA ALA A 23 -31.93 -18.74 -9.71
C ALA A 23 -30.60 -18.96 -8.95
N CYS A 24 -30.40 -18.31 -7.80
CA CYS A 24 -29.16 -18.44 -7.03
C CYS A 24 -28.76 -19.90 -6.82
N ASP A 25 -29.73 -20.78 -6.69
CA ASP A 25 -29.57 -22.23 -6.55
C ASP A 25 -28.87 -22.89 -7.76
N LEU A 26 -29.03 -22.35 -8.97
CA LEU A 26 -28.37 -22.90 -10.17
C LEU A 26 -26.91 -22.41 -10.31
N VAL A 27 -26.58 -21.28 -9.71
CA VAL A 27 -25.23 -20.66 -9.77
C VAL A 27 -24.33 -21.22 -8.67
N LEU A 28 -24.88 -21.84 -7.63
CA LEU A 28 -24.14 -22.30 -6.44
C LEU A 28 -24.24 -23.83 -6.26
N SER A 29 -24.34 -24.56 -7.37
CA SER A 29 -24.48 -26.03 -7.35
C SER A 29 -23.14 -26.77 -7.40
N THR A 30 -22.07 -26.10 -7.85
CA THR A 30 -20.73 -26.72 -7.94
C THR A 30 -19.64 -25.84 -7.34
N PRO A 31 -18.51 -26.43 -6.84
CA PRO A 31 -17.37 -25.67 -6.34
C PRO A 31 -16.80 -24.66 -7.34
N GLU A 32 -16.72 -25.01 -8.61
CA GLU A 32 -16.16 -24.14 -9.65
C GLU A 32 -16.98 -22.85 -9.84
N GLN A 33 -18.31 -22.92 -9.67
CA GLN A 33 -19.18 -21.75 -9.73
C GLN A 33 -18.95 -20.83 -8.53
N ILE A 34 -18.78 -21.41 -7.33
CA ILE A 34 -18.44 -20.65 -6.12
C ILE A 34 -17.04 -20.06 -6.24
N GLU A 35 -16.07 -20.81 -6.76
CA GLU A 35 -14.73 -20.31 -7.02
C GLU A 35 -14.73 -19.12 -7.98
N LEU A 36 -15.50 -19.16 -9.06
CA LEU A 36 -15.63 -18.04 -9.99
C LEU A 36 -16.16 -16.78 -9.28
N LEU A 37 -17.13 -16.93 -8.40
CA LEU A 37 -17.66 -15.83 -7.59
C LEU A 37 -16.59 -15.29 -6.63
N LEU A 38 -15.83 -16.15 -5.95
CA LEU A 38 -14.70 -15.77 -5.12
C LEU A 38 -13.65 -14.97 -5.91
N LEU A 39 -13.28 -15.43 -7.10
CA LEU A 39 -12.26 -14.78 -7.93
C LEU A 39 -12.66 -13.37 -8.38
N THR A 40 -13.97 -13.09 -8.55
CA THR A 40 -14.45 -11.73 -8.80
C THR A 40 -14.12 -10.78 -7.65
N THR A 41 -14.16 -11.29 -6.42
CA THR A 41 -13.84 -10.51 -5.21
C THR A 41 -12.35 -10.25 -5.08
N TYR A 42 -11.50 -11.21 -5.45
CA TYR A 42 -10.05 -10.98 -5.49
C TYR A 42 -9.66 -9.79 -6.36
N ASN A 43 -10.31 -9.59 -7.49
CA ASN A 43 -10.07 -8.45 -8.36
C ASN A 43 -10.34 -7.10 -7.70
N SER A 44 -11.27 -7.09 -6.77
CA SER A 44 -11.73 -5.89 -6.08
C SER A 44 -10.85 -5.53 -4.89
N THR A 45 -10.24 -6.52 -4.22
CA THR A 45 -9.65 -6.35 -2.88
C THR A 45 -8.45 -5.43 -2.79
N GLU A 46 -7.73 -5.24 -3.88
CA GLU A 46 -6.58 -4.34 -3.95
C GLU A 46 -6.71 -3.31 -5.07
N SER A 47 -7.93 -3.02 -5.53
CA SER A 47 -8.15 -1.85 -6.35
C SER A 47 -8.05 -0.61 -5.47
N PHE A 48 -6.99 0.13 -5.62
CA PHE A 48 -6.86 1.45 -5.04
C PHE A 48 -7.75 2.43 -5.82
N GLY A 49 -9.05 2.45 -5.46
CA GLY A 49 -10.04 3.33 -6.06
C GLY A 49 -10.74 2.73 -7.29
N ALA A 50 -11.99 2.29 -7.11
CA ALA A 50 -12.90 1.82 -8.16
C ALA A 50 -13.36 2.92 -9.12
N GLY A 51 -12.95 4.15 -8.94
CA GLY A 51 -13.27 5.25 -9.84
C GLY A 51 -12.15 5.45 -10.83
N SER A 52 -12.32 5.08 -12.07
CA SER A 52 -11.74 5.59 -13.34
C SER A 52 -10.47 6.47 -13.31
N GLN A 53 -9.87 6.71 -12.18
CA GLN A 53 -8.71 7.57 -12.04
C GLN A 53 -7.45 6.70 -12.00
N PHE A 54 -6.96 6.43 -13.16
CA PHE A 54 -5.69 5.92 -13.61
C PHE A 54 -4.46 6.22 -12.70
N TRP A 55 -4.51 7.34 -12.00
CA TRP A 55 -3.39 7.95 -11.28
C TRP A 55 -3.20 7.43 -9.87
N ALA A 56 -4.28 6.98 -9.23
CA ALA A 56 -4.28 6.61 -7.82
C ALA A 56 -3.91 5.14 -7.56
N ARG A 57 -3.71 4.35 -8.62
CA ARG A 57 -3.56 2.89 -8.50
C ARG A 57 -2.19 2.44 -8.02
N TYR A 58 -1.16 3.27 -8.15
CA TYR A 58 0.21 2.80 -8.02
C TYR A 58 0.99 3.36 -6.82
N MET A 59 0.53 4.44 -6.23
CA MET A 59 1.13 5.04 -5.05
C MET A 59 0.11 5.97 -4.39
N ASN A 60 -0.50 5.55 -3.30
CA ASN A 60 -1.51 6.35 -2.62
C ASN A 60 -0.95 7.03 -1.37
N VAL A 61 -0.52 6.20 -0.44
CA VAL A 61 -0.09 6.69 0.88
C VAL A 61 1.36 7.15 0.86
N GLU A 62 2.18 6.66 -0.05
CA GLU A 62 3.58 7.05 -0.21
C GLU A 62 3.71 8.54 -0.54
N ILE A 63 2.79 9.06 -1.36
CA ILE A 63 2.74 10.49 -1.72
C ILE A 63 2.35 11.36 -0.52
N ALA A 64 1.57 10.79 0.41
CA ALA A 64 1.17 11.46 1.64
C ALA A 64 2.12 11.15 2.83
N SER A 65 3.31 10.66 2.56
CA SER A 65 4.33 10.30 3.55
C SER A 65 5.66 10.99 3.30
N LEU A 66 6.68 10.62 4.07
CA LEU A 66 8.05 11.09 3.89
C LEU A 66 8.70 10.57 2.59
N GLU A 67 8.12 9.54 1.94
CA GLU A 67 8.77 8.85 0.82
C GLU A 67 8.77 9.65 -0.47
N ALA A 68 7.62 10.24 -0.84
CA ALA A 68 7.46 10.86 -2.14
C ALA A 68 6.46 12.02 -2.14
N ARG A 69 6.44 12.74 -3.26
CA ARG A 69 5.37 13.68 -3.61
C ARG A 69 4.85 13.41 -5.01
N MET A 70 3.63 13.85 -5.26
CA MET A 70 3.06 13.79 -6.60
C MET A 70 3.60 14.93 -7.46
N ASN A 71 3.93 14.60 -8.71
CA ASN A 71 4.49 15.54 -9.68
C ASN A 71 3.43 16.32 -10.46
N PHE A 72 2.42 16.90 -9.78
CA PHE A 72 1.49 17.83 -10.42
C PHE A 72 1.64 19.23 -9.84
N ASN A 73 1.63 20.22 -10.73
CA ASN A 73 1.63 21.62 -10.31
C ASN A 73 0.34 21.96 -9.58
N ALA A 74 0.49 22.50 -8.37
CA ALA A 74 -0.61 22.94 -7.51
C ALA A 74 -1.51 24.01 -8.15
N ALA A 75 -1.03 24.74 -9.17
CA ALA A 75 -1.75 25.89 -9.71
C ALA A 75 -2.81 25.57 -10.77
N THR A 76 -2.83 24.39 -11.38
CA THR A 76 -3.68 24.17 -12.57
C THR A 76 -4.60 22.95 -12.53
N GLN A 77 -4.39 21.98 -11.63
CA GLN A 77 -5.32 20.85 -11.51
C GLN A 77 -5.45 20.34 -10.07
N ALA A 78 -6.38 20.94 -9.38
CA ALA A 78 -6.76 20.47 -8.08
C ALA A 78 -5.54 19.99 -7.30
N GLN A 79 -4.69 20.97 -7.02
CA GLN A 79 -4.10 21.06 -5.72
C GLN A 79 -4.00 19.69 -5.08
N ASP A 80 -2.78 19.31 -4.74
CA ASP A 80 -2.67 18.33 -3.71
C ASP A 80 -3.81 17.29 -3.68
N ARG A 81 -3.79 16.35 -4.60
CA ARG A 81 -4.80 15.29 -4.69
C ARG A 81 -4.95 14.49 -3.39
N PHE A 82 -3.98 14.58 -2.50
CA PHE A 82 -3.98 13.94 -1.19
C PHE A 82 -4.21 14.93 -0.05
N ASN A 83 -4.36 16.22 -0.39
CA ASN A 83 -4.62 17.33 0.55
C ASN A 83 -3.62 17.41 1.73
N VAL A 84 -2.37 17.00 1.49
CA VAL A 84 -1.32 16.99 2.54
C VAL A 84 -0.81 18.39 2.89
N ILE A 85 -0.95 19.37 1.97
CA ILE A 85 -0.54 20.76 2.20
C ILE A 85 -1.61 21.52 2.99
N ASN A 86 -2.89 21.31 2.65
CA ASN A 86 -4.00 22.05 3.27
C ASN A 86 -4.60 21.33 4.49
N GLY A 87 -4.14 20.11 4.75
CA GLY A 87 -4.70 19.24 5.79
C GLY A 87 -6.04 18.62 5.37
N TRP A 88 -6.48 17.63 6.13
CA TRP A 88 -7.72 16.90 5.86
C TRP A 88 -8.91 17.49 6.62
N THR A 89 -10.06 17.42 5.99
CA THR A 89 -11.37 17.71 6.60
C THR A 89 -12.35 16.61 6.27
N SER A 90 -13.45 16.49 7.02
CA SER A 90 -14.48 15.45 6.78
C SER A 90 -15.14 15.55 5.39
N SER A 91 -15.04 16.69 4.72
CA SER A 91 -15.55 16.92 3.36
C SER A 91 -14.45 16.87 2.28
N ASN A 92 -13.17 16.92 2.65
CA ASN A 92 -12.07 16.91 1.70
C ASN A 92 -10.82 16.20 2.26
N VAL A 93 -10.69 14.93 1.92
CA VAL A 93 -9.52 14.06 2.24
C VAL A 93 -8.70 13.79 0.98
N GLY A 94 -9.00 14.44 -0.12
CA GLY A 94 -8.40 14.16 -1.41
C GLY A 94 -8.69 12.72 -1.87
N GLN A 95 -7.73 12.09 -2.52
CA GLN A 95 -7.87 10.71 -3.03
C GLN A 95 -8.03 9.66 -1.92
N LEU A 96 -7.58 9.95 -0.71
CA LEU A 96 -7.76 9.04 0.44
C LEU A 96 -9.21 8.97 0.91
N GLY A 97 -10.04 9.96 0.59
CA GLY A 97 -11.45 10.01 0.99
C GLY A 97 -12.32 8.88 0.45
N GLN A 98 -11.91 8.26 -0.66
CA GLN A 98 -12.65 7.13 -1.25
C GLN A 98 -12.42 5.81 -0.50
N LYS A 99 -11.39 5.74 0.37
CA LYS A 99 -11.05 4.49 1.08
C LYS A 99 -12.19 3.94 1.92
N TRP A 100 -12.96 4.82 2.58
CA TRP A 100 -14.12 4.38 3.35
C TRP A 100 -15.12 3.59 2.51
N GLN A 101 -15.59 4.18 1.42
CA GLN A 101 -16.59 3.56 0.55
C GLN A 101 -16.07 2.27 -0.10
N ASP A 102 -14.84 2.27 -0.60
CA ASP A 102 -14.26 1.12 -1.27
C ASP A 102 -14.14 -0.07 -0.31
N LEU A 103 -13.58 0.15 0.89
CA LEU A 103 -13.37 -0.91 1.88
C LEU A 103 -14.69 -1.51 2.37
N TRP A 104 -15.71 -0.68 2.61
CA TRP A 104 -17.03 -1.17 2.99
C TRP A 104 -17.74 -1.91 1.85
N THR A 105 -17.53 -1.51 0.61
CA THR A 105 -18.02 -2.26 -0.55
C THR A 105 -17.47 -3.68 -0.56
N TYR A 106 -16.18 -3.85 -0.27
CA TYR A 106 -15.56 -5.19 -0.25
C TYR A 106 -15.98 -6.02 0.96
N VAL A 107 -16.12 -5.39 2.14
CA VAL A 107 -16.69 -6.08 3.32
C VAL A 107 -18.09 -6.60 2.99
N ARG A 108 -18.94 -5.77 2.36
CA ARG A 108 -20.28 -6.20 1.93
C ARG A 108 -20.23 -7.35 0.93
N GLN A 109 -19.37 -7.27 -0.09
CA GLN A 109 -19.22 -8.34 -1.08
C GLN A 109 -18.82 -9.67 -0.42
N ALA A 110 -17.89 -9.60 0.54
CA ALA A 110 -17.48 -10.79 1.29
C ALA A 110 -18.63 -11.38 2.12
N ASN A 111 -19.42 -10.55 2.80
CA ASN A 111 -20.57 -11.01 3.57
C ASN A 111 -21.63 -11.62 2.66
N VAL A 112 -21.96 -10.98 1.53
CA VAL A 112 -22.90 -11.52 0.54
C VAL A 112 -22.43 -12.87 0.01
N PHE A 113 -21.15 -13.02 -0.30
CA PHE A 113 -20.58 -14.30 -0.73
C PHE A 113 -20.79 -15.39 0.34
N LEU A 114 -20.41 -15.09 1.58
CA LEU A 114 -20.50 -16.06 2.68
C LEU A 114 -21.95 -16.49 2.95
N ASP A 115 -22.89 -15.55 2.95
CA ASP A 115 -24.31 -15.82 3.16
C ASP A 115 -24.94 -16.62 2.00
N LEU A 116 -24.55 -16.32 0.75
CA LEU A 116 -25.03 -17.05 -0.44
C LEU A 116 -24.51 -18.48 -0.52
N VAL A 117 -23.27 -18.70 -0.07
CA VAL A 117 -22.65 -20.02 -0.11
C VAL A 117 -23.16 -20.92 1.02
N GLU A 118 -23.57 -20.34 2.14
CA GLU A 118 -24.08 -21.08 3.29
C GLU A 118 -25.34 -21.87 2.93
N GLY A 119 -25.30 -23.18 3.13
CA GLY A 119 -26.41 -24.08 2.79
C GLY A 119 -26.62 -24.35 1.29
N SER A 120 -25.71 -23.87 0.42
CA SER A 120 -25.77 -24.15 -1.01
C SER A 120 -25.62 -25.64 -1.35
N GLU A 121 -26.11 -26.06 -2.52
CA GLU A 121 -25.96 -27.43 -2.99
C GLU A 121 -24.49 -27.84 -3.11
N ALA A 122 -23.61 -26.91 -3.54
CA ALA A 122 -22.18 -27.15 -3.61
C ALA A 122 -21.58 -27.42 -2.22
N GLN A 123 -21.94 -26.66 -1.20
CA GLN A 123 -21.46 -26.87 0.17
C GLN A 123 -21.93 -28.22 0.72
N ILE A 124 -23.21 -28.60 0.49
CA ILE A 124 -23.76 -29.88 0.96
C ILE A 124 -23.01 -31.06 0.33
N ASN A 125 -22.68 -30.97 -0.96
CA ASN A 125 -22.06 -32.05 -1.71
C ASN A 125 -20.53 -32.09 -1.58
N ASN A 126 -19.86 -30.92 -1.33
CA ASN A 126 -18.40 -30.77 -1.28
C ASN A 126 -17.98 -29.91 -0.08
N PRO A 127 -18.30 -30.30 1.17
CA PRO A 127 -18.15 -29.43 2.33
C PRO A 127 -16.69 -28.95 2.56
N ASP A 128 -15.71 -29.83 2.44
CA ASP A 128 -14.31 -29.49 2.72
C ASP A 128 -13.75 -28.49 1.69
N GLU A 129 -14.09 -28.65 0.42
CA GLU A 129 -13.67 -27.77 -0.66
C GLU A 129 -14.31 -26.38 -0.52
N ILE A 130 -15.61 -26.34 -0.20
CA ILE A 130 -16.32 -25.09 -0.01
C ILE A 130 -15.85 -24.36 1.25
N GLU A 131 -15.55 -25.07 2.34
CA GLU A 131 -14.98 -24.44 3.54
C GLU A 131 -13.59 -23.82 3.24
N ALA A 132 -12.77 -24.41 2.37
CA ALA A 132 -11.52 -23.77 1.92
C ALA A 132 -11.77 -22.48 1.11
N LEU A 133 -12.77 -22.45 0.21
CA LEU A 133 -13.16 -21.24 -0.53
C LEU A 133 -13.75 -20.16 0.41
N LYS A 134 -14.56 -20.55 1.38
CA LYS A 134 -15.05 -19.64 2.44
C LYS A 134 -13.89 -19.08 3.26
N ALA A 135 -12.88 -19.89 3.58
CA ALA A 135 -11.69 -19.42 4.30
C ALA A 135 -10.93 -18.35 3.52
N GLU A 136 -10.81 -18.47 2.20
CA GLU A 136 -10.23 -17.41 1.36
C GLU A 136 -11.05 -16.12 1.44
N MET A 137 -12.37 -16.20 1.36
CA MET A 137 -13.23 -15.01 1.46
C MET A 137 -13.17 -14.36 2.86
N ARG A 138 -13.13 -15.15 3.93
CA ARG A 138 -12.93 -14.65 5.30
C ARG A 138 -11.58 -13.96 5.45
N PHE A 139 -10.51 -14.49 4.84
CA PHE A 139 -9.22 -13.81 4.77
C PHE A 139 -9.33 -12.45 4.08
N LEU A 140 -9.99 -12.38 2.92
CA LEU A 140 -10.17 -11.12 2.19
C LEU A 140 -10.94 -10.10 3.04
N ARG A 141 -12.01 -10.52 3.73
CA ARG A 141 -12.78 -9.68 4.66
C ARG A 141 -11.93 -9.16 5.81
N ALA A 142 -11.18 -10.04 6.48
CA ALA A 142 -10.27 -9.66 7.56
C ALA A 142 -9.20 -8.66 7.10
N ASN A 143 -8.67 -8.83 5.88
CA ASN A 143 -7.73 -7.89 5.27
C ASN A 143 -8.36 -6.49 5.04
N GLN A 144 -9.65 -6.40 4.67
CA GLN A 144 -10.33 -5.11 4.56
C GLN A 144 -10.54 -4.45 5.93
N TYR A 145 -10.91 -5.22 6.96
CA TYR A 145 -11.01 -4.72 8.34
C TYR A 145 -9.66 -4.20 8.86
N SER A 146 -8.55 -4.87 8.55
CA SER A 146 -7.21 -4.40 8.89
C SER A 146 -6.89 -3.04 8.24
N LYS A 147 -7.35 -2.80 7.02
CA LYS A 147 -7.19 -1.50 6.36
C LYS A 147 -8.09 -0.43 6.98
N LEU A 148 -9.37 -0.74 7.23
CA LEU A 148 -10.29 0.16 7.93
C LEU A 148 -9.72 0.59 9.28
N LEU A 149 -9.21 -0.36 10.06
CA LEU A 149 -8.61 -0.14 11.37
C LEU A 149 -7.43 0.84 11.30
N LYS A 150 -6.52 0.64 10.32
CA LYS A 150 -5.35 1.51 10.12
C LYS A 150 -5.71 2.94 9.73
N PHE A 151 -6.76 3.14 8.93
CA PHE A 151 -7.15 4.46 8.47
C PHE A 151 -8.07 5.20 9.44
N TYR A 152 -8.94 4.49 10.17
CA TYR A 152 -10.05 5.13 10.88
C TYR A 152 -10.10 4.81 12.39
N GLY A 153 -9.26 3.90 12.89
CA GLY A 153 -9.41 3.36 14.25
C GLY A 153 -10.53 2.31 14.32
N GLY A 154 -11.19 2.16 15.46
CA GLY A 154 -12.34 1.27 15.60
C GLY A 154 -13.44 1.61 14.59
N VAL A 155 -14.13 0.60 14.06
CA VAL A 155 -15.18 0.73 13.04
C VAL A 155 -16.30 -0.25 13.33
N PRO A 156 -17.52 -0.09 12.78
CA PRO A 156 -18.58 -1.08 12.94
C PRO A 156 -18.14 -2.48 12.48
N LEU A 157 -18.47 -3.52 13.23
CA LEU A 157 -18.24 -4.91 12.83
C LEU A 157 -19.51 -5.46 12.16
N LEU A 158 -19.45 -5.61 10.83
CA LEU A 158 -20.53 -6.14 10.00
C LEU A 158 -20.09 -7.49 9.42
N THR A 159 -20.66 -8.58 9.90
CA THR A 159 -20.22 -9.95 9.54
C THR A 159 -21.23 -10.73 8.71
N THR A 160 -22.40 -10.15 8.45
CA THR A 160 -23.47 -10.69 7.62
C THR A 160 -23.85 -9.70 6.51
N ALA A 161 -24.48 -10.19 5.45
CA ALA A 161 -25.00 -9.32 4.40
C ALA A 161 -26.17 -8.49 4.94
N ALA A 162 -26.07 -7.17 4.79
CA ALA A 162 -27.15 -6.27 5.19
C ALA A 162 -28.31 -6.32 4.19
N THR A 163 -29.54 -6.36 4.69
CA THR A 163 -30.80 -6.29 3.96
C THR A 163 -31.43 -4.90 4.06
N LEU A 164 -32.52 -4.64 3.34
CA LEU A 164 -33.22 -3.36 3.41
C LEU A 164 -33.99 -3.16 4.72
N ASP A 165 -34.23 -4.24 5.45
CA ASP A 165 -35.00 -4.22 6.71
C ASP A 165 -34.09 -4.06 7.95
N ASP A 166 -32.76 -4.06 7.77
CA ASP A 166 -31.80 -3.94 8.87
C ASP A 166 -31.69 -2.48 9.36
N ASP A 167 -31.44 -2.34 10.66
CA ASP A 167 -31.09 -1.06 11.25
C ASP A 167 -29.63 -0.72 10.92
N PHE A 168 -29.43 0.32 10.13
CA PHE A 168 -28.11 0.83 9.76
C PHE A 168 -27.52 1.81 10.77
N ASN A 169 -28.21 2.10 11.87
CA ASN A 169 -27.70 2.99 12.91
C ASN A 169 -26.76 2.24 13.87
N ILE A 170 -25.64 1.75 13.33
CA ILE A 170 -24.68 0.89 14.02
C ILE A 170 -23.50 1.70 14.52
N PRO A 171 -23.18 1.67 15.84
CA PRO A 171 -22.02 2.37 16.38
C PRO A 171 -20.71 1.71 15.95
N ARG A 172 -19.61 2.43 16.13
CA ARG A 172 -18.27 1.88 15.97
C ARG A 172 -17.97 0.90 17.08
N SER A 173 -17.35 -0.23 16.74
CA SER A 173 -16.70 -1.11 17.70
C SER A 173 -15.37 -0.51 18.14
N SER A 174 -14.89 -0.89 19.33
CA SER A 174 -13.59 -0.46 19.81
C SER A 174 -12.45 -0.95 18.90
N TYR A 175 -11.31 -0.28 18.96
CA TYR A 175 -10.10 -0.72 18.24
C TYR A 175 -9.76 -2.18 18.59
N GLN A 176 -9.81 -2.51 19.88
CA GLN A 176 -9.53 -3.86 20.38
C GLN A 176 -10.49 -4.91 19.83
N GLU A 177 -11.81 -4.63 19.81
CA GLU A 177 -12.79 -5.58 19.26
C GLU A 177 -12.52 -5.87 17.78
N VAL A 178 -12.12 -4.86 17.00
CA VAL A 178 -11.79 -5.06 15.57
C VAL A 178 -10.49 -5.87 15.43
N VAL A 179 -9.48 -5.63 16.27
CA VAL A 179 -8.24 -6.44 16.30
C VAL A 179 -8.56 -7.88 16.65
N ASP A 180 -9.36 -8.09 17.72
CA ASP A 180 -9.72 -9.43 18.20
C ASP A 180 -10.54 -10.19 17.14
N PHE A 181 -11.43 -9.50 16.42
CA PHE A 181 -12.15 -10.07 15.28
C PHE A 181 -11.18 -10.53 14.18
N ILE A 182 -10.26 -9.68 13.75
CA ILE A 182 -9.28 -10.04 12.70
C ILE A 182 -8.44 -11.25 13.14
N VAL A 183 -7.95 -11.24 14.37
CA VAL A 183 -7.10 -12.31 14.92
C VAL A 183 -7.88 -13.64 14.98
N SER A 184 -9.12 -13.60 15.49
CA SER A 184 -9.98 -14.80 15.56
C SER A 184 -10.30 -15.35 14.17
N GLU A 185 -10.66 -14.48 13.20
CA GLU A 185 -10.89 -14.91 11.81
C GLU A 185 -9.67 -15.64 11.26
N ILE A 186 -8.47 -15.08 11.46
CA ILE A 186 -7.24 -15.70 10.94
C ILE A 186 -6.92 -17.02 11.63
N ASP A 187 -7.09 -17.11 12.95
CA ASP A 187 -6.82 -18.35 13.69
C ASP A 187 -7.75 -19.51 13.25
N ASP A 188 -9.01 -19.18 12.97
CA ASP A 188 -9.98 -20.15 12.47
C ASP A 188 -9.66 -20.65 11.06
N ILE A 189 -9.30 -19.72 10.15
CA ILE A 189 -9.16 -20.06 8.72
C ILE A 189 -7.76 -20.52 8.33
N ALA A 190 -6.72 -20.16 9.06
CA ALA A 190 -5.35 -20.52 8.68
C ALA A 190 -5.14 -22.03 8.51
N PRO A 191 -5.73 -22.93 9.34
CA PRO A 191 -5.63 -24.37 9.13
C PRO A 191 -6.32 -24.88 7.86
N LEU A 192 -7.34 -24.15 7.36
CA LEU A 192 -8.13 -24.52 6.17
C LEU A 192 -7.46 -24.07 4.87
N LEU A 193 -6.53 -23.11 4.95
CA LEU A 193 -5.81 -22.60 3.78
C LEU A 193 -4.58 -23.45 3.47
N PRO A 194 -4.26 -23.67 2.17
CA PRO A 194 -3.04 -24.35 1.77
C PRO A 194 -1.80 -23.54 2.17
N LEU A 195 -0.67 -24.23 2.40
CA LEU A 195 0.60 -23.56 2.72
C LEU A 195 1.16 -22.79 1.51
N THR A 196 1.03 -23.39 0.33
CA THR A 196 1.50 -22.86 -0.96
C THR A 196 0.42 -23.03 -2.01
N ARG A 197 0.54 -22.29 -3.11
CA ARG A 197 -0.32 -22.39 -4.29
C ARG A 197 0.51 -22.77 -5.52
N GLU A 198 -0.13 -23.43 -6.47
CA GLU A 198 0.45 -23.65 -7.79
C GLU A 198 0.67 -22.32 -8.53
N SER A 199 1.57 -22.32 -9.52
CA SER A 199 1.92 -21.09 -10.25
C SER A 199 0.73 -20.38 -10.91
N GLY A 200 -0.27 -21.14 -11.36
CA GLY A 200 -1.52 -20.62 -11.94
C GLY A 200 -2.47 -19.96 -10.92
N GLU A 201 -2.25 -20.20 -9.64
CA GLU A 201 -3.02 -19.65 -8.52
C GLU A 201 -2.26 -18.59 -7.72
N PHE A 202 -1.14 -18.09 -8.24
CA PHE A 202 -0.36 -17.04 -7.59
C PHE A 202 -1.23 -15.83 -7.29
N GLY A 203 -1.21 -15.38 -6.03
CA GLY A 203 -2.04 -14.27 -5.55
C GLY A 203 -3.31 -14.70 -4.81
N ARG A 204 -3.63 -16.00 -4.74
CA ARG A 204 -4.67 -16.51 -3.85
C ARG A 204 -4.16 -16.66 -2.42
N ALA A 205 -5.08 -16.58 -1.46
CA ALA A 205 -4.75 -16.68 -0.03
C ALA A 205 -4.09 -18.03 0.29
N THR A 206 -3.08 -17.95 1.13
CA THR A 206 -2.36 -19.09 1.71
C THR A 206 -2.36 -18.96 3.22
N ARG A 207 -2.00 -20.03 3.92
CA ARG A 207 -1.78 -19.98 5.37
C ARG A 207 -0.73 -18.95 5.74
N LEU A 208 0.34 -18.82 4.96
CA LEU A 208 1.38 -17.81 5.17
C LEU A 208 0.83 -16.38 5.01
N ALA A 209 -0.02 -16.15 4.01
CA ALA A 209 -0.67 -14.85 3.81
C ALA A 209 -1.58 -14.48 4.99
N ALA A 210 -2.37 -15.44 5.49
CA ALA A 210 -3.26 -15.23 6.63
C ALA A 210 -2.46 -14.88 7.91
N LEU A 211 -1.42 -15.64 8.22
CA LEU A 211 -0.57 -15.36 9.38
C LEU A 211 0.25 -14.08 9.23
N ALA A 212 0.64 -13.69 8.02
CA ALA A 212 1.28 -12.40 7.75
C ALA A 212 0.34 -11.22 8.06
N LEU A 213 -0.96 -11.33 7.71
CA LEU A 213 -1.98 -10.36 8.11
C LEU A 213 -2.08 -10.25 9.63
N LYS A 214 -2.14 -11.39 10.35
CA LYS A 214 -2.16 -11.43 11.82
C LYS A 214 -0.93 -10.73 12.41
N SER A 215 0.27 -11.04 11.90
CA SER A 215 1.53 -10.44 12.34
C SER A 215 1.52 -8.92 12.19
N ARG A 216 1.14 -8.39 11.01
CA ARG A 216 1.04 -6.94 10.78
C ARG A 216 -0.02 -6.29 11.69
N THR A 217 -1.18 -6.93 11.85
CA THR A 217 -2.26 -6.40 12.67
C THR A 217 -1.84 -6.27 14.13
N LEU A 218 -1.23 -7.31 14.70
CA LEU A 218 -0.78 -7.30 16.11
C LEU A 218 0.41 -6.36 16.34
N LEU A 219 1.37 -6.27 15.40
CA LEU A 219 2.46 -5.29 15.50
C LEU A 219 1.91 -3.86 15.55
N TYR A 220 0.96 -3.54 14.68
CA TYR A 220 0.36 -2.19 14.64
C TYR A 220 -0.44 -1.93 15.91
N ALA A 221 -1.25 -2.87 16.36
CA ALA A 221 -2.02 -2.75 17.59
C ALA A 221 -1.15 -2.57 18.84
N ALA A 222 0.00 -3.23 18.90
CA ALA A 222 0.93 -3.08 20.01
C ALA A 222 1.65 -1.73 20.06
N SER A 223 1.67 -0.96 18.95
CA SER A 223 2.50 0.24 18.76
C SER A 223 2.05 1.44 19.62
N ASP A 224 2.93 2.43 19.72
CA ASP A 224 2.80 3.60 20.60
C ASP A 224 1.50 4.40 20.35
N LEU A 225 1.07 4.55 19.10
CA LEU A 225 -0.19 5.21 18.74
C LEU A 225 -1.43 4.59 19.40
N HIS A 226 -1.38 3.29 19.68
CA HIS A 226 -2.50 2.53 20.24
C HIS A 226 -2.29 2.18 21.72
N ASP A 227 -1.22 2.68 22.34
CA ASP A 227 -0.99 2.54 23.79
C ASP A 227 -1.87 3.56 24.53
N PRO A 228 -2.73 3.14 25.50
CA PRO A 228 -3.59 4.07 26.23
C PRO A 228 -2.87 5.21 26.93
N SER A 229 -1.58 5.01 27.27
CA SER A 229 -0.76 6.03 27.95
C SER A 229 -0.09 7.03 26.99
N MET A 230 -0.06 6.73 25.68
CA MET A 230 0.64 7.50 24.65
C MET A 230 -0.28 8.02 23.55
N ALA A 231 -1.45 7.44 23.40
CA ALA A 231 -2.40 7.82 22.36
C ALA A 231 -2.71 9.33 22.38
N PRO A 232 -2.60 10.02 21.24
CA PRO A 232 -2.81 11.47 21.19
C PRO A 232 -4.29 11.89 21.31
N GLN A 233 -5.24 10.98 21.06
CA GLN A 233 -6.67 11.24 21.23
C GLN A 233 -7.02 11.29 22.70
N THR A 234 -7.95 12.19 23.06
CA THR A 234 -8.37 12.44 24.43
C THR A 234 -9.82 12.02 24.72
N SER A 235 -10.60 11.78 23.69
CA SER A 235 -11.99 11.35 23.77
C SER A 235 -12.21 10.01 23.06
N ASN A 236 -13.17 9.21 23.52
CA ASN A 236 -13.51 7.90 22.96
C ASN A 236 -12.27 7.00 22.76
N LEU A 237 -11.41 6.94 23.79
CA LEU A 237 -10.11 6.23 23.71
C LEU A 237 -10.25 4.79 23.24
N GLU A 238 -11.37 4.12 23.53
CA GLU A 238 -11.67 2.77 23.06
C GLU A 238 -11.64 2.61 21.55
N LEU A 239 -11.88 3.70 20.81
CA LEU A 239 -11.84 3.68 19.34
C LEU A 239 -10.41 3.68 18.79
N TYR A 240 -9.40 3.92 19.62
CA TYR A 240 -8.01 4.13 19.18
C TYR A 240 -7.00 3.26 19.91
N THR A 241 -7.36 2.64 21.04
CA THR A 241 -6.39 2.00 21.93
C THR A 241 -6.53 0.48 21.99
N TYR A 242 -5.38 -0.16 22.24
CA TYR A 242 -5.25 -1.60 22.40
C TYR A 242 -4.52 -1.90 23.70
N ASP A 243 -5.28 -2.29 24.74
CA ASP A 243 -4.76 -2.48 26.10
C ASP A 243 -4.68 -3.98 26.44
N LYS A 244 -3.61 -4.63 25.97
CA LYS A 244 -3.30 -6.02 26.35
C LYS A 244 -1.91 -6.11 26.99
N ALA A 245 -1.82 -6.82 28.09
CA ALA A 245 -0.60 -6.93 28.90
C ALA A 245 0.61 -7.47 28.10
N ASN A 246 0.40 -8.43 27.20
CA ASN A 246 1.45 -9.11 26.44
C ASN A 246 1.48 -8.70 24.96
N LYS A 247 0.92 -7.53 24.59
CA LYS A 247 0.73 -7.12 23.20
C LYS A 247 1.97 -7.24 22.32
N TRP A 248 3.14 -6.94 22.84
CA TRP A 248 4.40 -7.05 22.10
C TRP A 248 4.88 -8.49 21.94
N GLN A 249 4.68 -9.35 22.97
CA GLN A 249 4.96 -10.76 22.85
C GLN A 249 4.00 -11.43 21.85
N ASP A 250 2.69 -11.10 21.90
CA ASP A 250 1.70 -11.62 20.95
C ASP A 250 2.05 -11.24 19.51
N ALA A 251 2.56 -10.00 19.29
CA ALA A 251 3.05 -9.56 17.98
C ALA A 251 4.31 -10.33 17.54
N ALA A 252 5.25 -10.58 18.46
CA ALA A 252 6.45 -11.37 18.18
C ALA A 252 6.08 -12.82 17.83
N ASP A 253 5.20 -13.44 18.61
CA ASP A 253 4.75 -14.82 18.39
C ASP A 253 4.01 -14.97 17.05
N ALA A 254 3.21 -13.99 16.67
CA ALA A 254 2.54 -13.99 15.37
C ALA A 254 3.52 -13.90 14.19
N ALA A 255 4.55 -13.08 14.28
CA ALA A 255 5.60 -13.02 13.27
C ALA A 255 6.42 -14.31 13.24
N LYS A 256 6.76 -14.86 14.41
CA LYS A 256 7.47 -16.13 14.54
C LYS A 256 6.69 -17.28 13.93
N ALA A 257 5.38 -17.32 14.07
CA ALA A 257 4.54 -18.36 13.48
C ALA A 257 4.67 -18.43 11.94
N VAL A 258 4.82 -17.28 11.27
CA VAL A 258 5.10 -17.24 9.83
C VAL A 258 6.50 -17.80 9.54
N ILE A 259 7.51 -17.36 10.30
CA ILE A 259 8.91 -17.76 10.13
C ILE A 259 9.05 -19.29 10.31
N ASP A 260 8.41 -19.86 11.33
CA ASP A 260 8.46 -21.30 11.59
C ASP A 260 7.83 -22.13 10.45
N LEU A 261 6.78 -21.61 9.81
CA LEU A 261 6.13 -22.27 8.67
C LEU A 261 6.87 -22.10 7.35
N VAL A 262 7.61 -21.00 7.19
CA VAL A 262 8.52 -20.82 6.05
C VAL A 262 9.65 -21.87 6.09
N GLY A 263 10.03 -22.33 7.29
CA GLY A 263 11.04 -23.36 7.51
C GLY A 263 12.45 -22.87 7.17
N ASP A 264 13.20 -23.67 6.42
CA ASP A 264 14.60 -23.37 6.07
C ASP A 264 14.78 -22.31 4.97
N ARG A 265 13.68 -21.81 4.39
CA ARG A 265 13.76 -20.71 3.42
C ARG A 265 14.25 -19.45 4.12
N ASP A 266 15.13 -18.73 3.46
CA ASP A 266 15.57 -17.39 3.86
C ASP A 266 15.21 -16.37 2.80
N LEU A 267 15.52 -15.11 3.07
CA LEU A 267 15.40 -14.02 2.09
C LEU A 267 16.24 -14.36 0.84
N ILE A 268 15.67 -14.13 -0.32
CA ILE A 268 16.36 -14.32 -1.59
C ILE A 268 17.61 -13.44 -1.62
N SER A 269 18.76 -14.04 -1.97
CA SER A 269 20.03 -13.34 -2.05
C SER A 269 20.03 -12.26 -3.15
N THR A 270 20.52 -11.09 -2.81
CA THR A 270 20.61 -9.95 -3.72
C THR A 270 22.04 -9.42 -3.80
N PRO A 271 22.91 -10.02 -4.63
CA PRO A 271 24.33 -9.70 -4.70
C PRO A 271 24.64 -8.30 -5.28
N ASN A 272 23.65 -7.60 -5.76
CA ASN A 272 23.77 -6.24 -6.31
C ASN A 272 22.40 -5.55 -6.43
N ALA A 273 22.40 -4.25 -6.70
CA ALA A 273 21.19 -3.43 -6.83
C ALA A 273 20.19 -3.95 -7.87
N LYS A 274 20.69 -4.50 -8.99
CA LYS A 274 19.82 -5.06 -10.03
C LYS A 274 19.08 -6.31 -9.54
N ALA A 275 19.79 -7.24 -8.89
CA ALA A 275 19.17 -8.43 -8.32
C ALA A 275 18.11 -8.07 -7.26
N TYR A 276 18.37 -7.05 -6.44
CA TYR A 276 17.37 -6.54 -5.50
C TYR A 276 16.14 -5.97 -6.20
N GLN A 277 16.33 -5.20 -7.27
CA GLN A 277 15.23 -4.61 -8.05
C GLN A 277 14.37 -5.70 -8.71
N GLU A 278 15.00 -6.77 -9.21
CA GLU A 278 14.32 -7.88 -9.89
C GLU A 278 13.36 -8.65 -8.96
N LEU A 279 13.55 -8.61 -7.62
CA LEU A 279 12.62 -9.20 -6.65
C LEU A 279 11.18 -8.67 -6.79
N PHE A 280 11.02 -7.45 -7.27
CA PHE A 280 9.73 -6.77 -7.35
C PHE A 280 9.06 -6.88 -8.73
N LEU A 281 9.69 -7.56 -9.68
CA LEU A 281 9.22 -7.63 -11.06
C LEU A 281 8.50 -8.94 -11.40
N SER A 282 8.64 -9.97 -10.59
CA SER A 282 8.04 -11.29 -10.83
C SER A 282 7.67 -11.99 -9.52
N ALA A 283 6.82 -13.01 -9.64
CA ALA A 283 6.53 -13.92 -8.54
C ALA A 283 7.79 -14.62 -8.06
N ASN A 284 7.99 -14.68 -6.75
CA ASN A 284 9.13 -15.35 -6.12
C ASN A 284 8.78 -15.79 -4.68
N GLU A 285 9.71 -16.50 -4.03
CA GLU A 285 9.50 -17.12 -2.73
C GLU A 285 9.45 -16.13 -1.55
N ASP A 286 9.97 -14.90 -1.70
CA ASP A 286 9.85 -13.86 -0.67
C ASP A 286 8.41 -13.33 -0.55
N ILE A 287 7.59 -13.48 -1.59
CA ILE A 287 6.22 -12.99 -1.63
C ILE A 287 5.30 -13.97 -0.93
N LEU A 288 4.63 -13.50 0.12
CA LEU A 288 3.64 -14.26 0.89
C LEU A 288 2.22 -14.02 0.39
N PHE A 289 1.94 -12.80 -0.08
CA PHE A 289 0.68 -12.43 -0.71
C PHE A 289 0.87 -11.24 -1.64
N ALA A 290 0.30 -11.33 -2.84
CA ALA A 290 0.33 -10.24 -3.81
C ALA A 290 -0.89 -10.27 -4.71
N ARG A 291 -1.24 -9.11 -5.28
CA ARG A 291 -2.14 -9.05 -6.42
C ARG A 291 -1.31 -9.17 -7.70
N PRO A 292 -1.54 -10.17 -8.54
CA PRO A 292 -0.93 -10.23 -9.86
C PRO A 292 -1.52 -9.15 -10.77
N PHE A 293 -0.68 -8.48 -11.55
CA PHE A 293 -1.09 -7.59 -12.62
C PHE A 293 -0.60 -8.12 -13.96
N GLY A 294 -1.50 -8.11 -14.96
CA GLY A 294 -1.17 -8.51 -16.32
C GLY A 294 -1.21 -10.01 -16.56
N GLY A 295 -1.71 -10.37 -17.72
CA GLY A 295 -1.98 -11.75 -18.09
C GLY A 295 -3.35 -12.24 -17.63
N THR A 296 -3.75 -13.38 -18.16
CA THR A 296 -5.03 -14.03 -17.90
C THR A 296 -5.08 -14.79 -16.56
N ILE A 297 -4.34 -14.36 -15.55
CA ILE A 297 -4.49 -14.94 -14.22
C ILE A 297 -5.89 -14.53 -13.75
N PHE A 298 -6.75 -15.48 -13.50
CA PHE A 298 -8.18 -15.35 -13.14
C PHE A 298 -9.14 -14.89 -14.25
N GLY A 299 -8.77 -14.90 -15.55
CA GLY A 299 -9.71 -14.59 -16.65
C GLY A 299 -10.20 -13.14 -16.71
N PHE A 300 -9.60 -12.22 -15.97
CA PHE A 300 -9.99 -10.81 -15.93
C PHE A 300 -9.11 -9.95 -16.82
N GLY A 301 -9.78 -9.22 -17.71
CA GLY A 301 -9.28 -8.47 -18.83
C GLY A 301 -8.04 -7.62 -18.58
N THR A 302 -7.45 -7.28 -19.69
CA THR A 302 -6.28 -6.43 -19.93
C THR A 302 -6.23 -5.20 -19.03
N ASP A 303 -5.85 -5.37 -17.77
CA ASP A 303 -5.57 -4.23 -16.93
C ASP A 303 -4.11 -3.84 -17.14
N VAL A 304 -3.92 -2.77 -17.78
CA VAL A 304 -2.91 -1.73 -17.79
C VAL A 304 -1.56 -2.14 -17.20
N THR A 305 -0.96 -3.12 -17.81
CA THR A 305 0.29 -3.74 -17.38
C THR A 305 1.51 -2.85 -17.52
N THR A 306 1.43 -1.86 -18.41
CA THR A 306 2.52 -0.90 -18.68
C THR A 306 2.51 0.32 -17.78
N GLN A 307 1.44 0.55 -17.03
CA GLN A 307 1.21 1.82 -16.35
C GLN A 307 2.20 2.15 -15.23
N PRO A 308 2.65 1.21 -14.39
CA PRO A 308 3.65 1.57 -13.42
C PRO A 308 4.96 2.04 -14.06
N ASP A 309 5.39 1.41 -15.15
CA ASP A 309 6.59 1.84 -15.88
C ASP A 309 6.39 3.20 -16.55
N ASN A 310 5.28 3.42 -17.21
CA ASN A 310 4.95 4.71 -17.81
C ASN A 310 4.69 5.78 -16.73
N ALA A 311 3.99 5.45 -15.65
CA ALA A 311 3.67 6.40 -14.58
C ALA A 311 4.92 6.89 -13.84
N GLN A 312 5.89 6.02 -13.57
CA GLN A 312 7.00 6.31 -12.68
C GLN A 312 8.34 6.57 -13.39
N SER A 313 8.50 6.13 -14.66
CA SER A 313 9.74 6.39 -15.40
C SER A 313 9.99 7.89 -15.58
N PRO A 314 11.26 8.31 -15.64
CA PRO A 314 11.61 9.69 -15.98
C PRO A 314 11.04 10.11 -17.35
N ARG A 315 10.84 11.40 -17.52
CA ARG A 315 10.21 11.99 -18.72
C ARG A 315 10.89 11.59 -20.02
N GLY A 316 12.20 11.61 -20.05
CA GLY A 316 12.99 11.26 -21.23
C GLY A 316 12.98 9.79 -21.61
N PHE A 317 12.34 8.96 -20.78
CA PHE A 317 12.03 7.55 -21.04
C PHE A 317 10.54 7.33 -21.29
N ASP A 318 9.87 8.34 -21.85
CA ASP A 318 8.44 8.36 -22.16
C ASP A 318 7.53 8.16 -20.92
N GLY A 319 8.09 8.43 -19.75
CA GLY A 319 7.39 8.34 -18.47
C GLY A 319 6.77 9.66 -18.02
N TRP A 320 6.08 9.61 -16.88
CA TRP A 320 5.38 10.75 -16.30
C TRP A 320 6.02 11.25 -15.00
N SER A 321 7.00 10.54 -14.46
CA SER A 321 7.60 10.83 -13.14
C SER A 321 6.52 11.15 -12.10
N LEU A 322 5.43 10.36 -12.08
CA LEU A 322 4.19 10.70 -11.37
C LEU A 322 4.43 10.90 -9.87
N SER A 323 5.30 10.09 -9.30
CA SER A 323 5.71 10.16 -7.90
C SER A 323 7.21 10.34 -7.83
N THR A 324 7.65 11.39 -7.18
CA THR A 324 9.08 11.72 -7.08
C THR A 324 9.54 11.58 -5.62
N PRO A 325 10.57 10.74 -5.35
CA PRO A 325 11.15 10.61 -4.01
C PRO A 325 11.61 11.95 -3.46
N LEU A 326 11.42 12.17 -2.17
CA LEU A 326 11.88 13.37 -1.49
C LEU A 326 13.38 13.29 -1.22
N HIS A 327 14.10 14.42 -1.28
CA HIS A 327 15.49 14.47 -0.84
C HIS A 327 15.60 14.06 0.63
N ASN A 328 14.68 14.51 1.50
CA ASN A 328 14.56 14.05 2.88
C ASN A 328 14.61 12.51 3.01
N TYR A 329 13.89 11.82 2.14
CA TYR A 329 13.82 10.36 2.18
C TYR A 329 15.08 9.70 1.64
N THR A 330 15.70 10.27 0.61
CA THR A 330 16.95 9.73 0.07
C THR A 330 18.10 9.80 1.08
N MET A 331 18.02 10.69 2.07
CA MET A 331 19.00 10.82 3.14
C MET A 331 18.85 9.76 4.26
N ILE A 332 17.77 8.97 4.26
CA ILE A 332 17.58 7.87 5.22
C ILE A 332 18.43 6.64 4.86
N TYR A 333 18.72 6.44 3.57
CA TYR A 333 19.59 5.35 3.12
C TYR A 333 20.99 5.53 3.70
N ASN A 334 21.55 4.44 4.19
CA ASN A 334 22.91 4.46 4.75
C ASN A 334 23.99 4.64 3.67
N MET A 335 25.22 4.81 4.11
CA MET A 335 26.41 4.62 3.32
C MET A 335 26.71 3.12 3.17
N GLU A 336 27.56 2.73 2.24
CA GLU A 336 27.95 1.32 2.02
C GLU A 336 28.67 0.70 3.23
N ASP A 337 29.30 1.54 4.07
CA ASP A 337 29.97 1.12 5.30
C ASP A 337 29.00 0.94 6.50
N GLY A 338 27.69 1.13 6.30
CA GLY A 338 26.64 1.01 7.31
C GLY A 338 26.40 2.27 8.11
N ASN A 339 27.20 3.32 7.95
CA ASN A 339 27.00 4.59 8.62
C ASN A 339 25.83 5.38 8.01
N THR A 340 25.29 6.31 8.79
CA THR A 340 24.26 7.23 8.31
C THR A 340 24.87 8.38 7.49
N THR A 341 24.04 9.11 6.78
CA THR A 341 24.45 10.32 6.03
C THR A 341 24.87 11.49 6.94
N ASP A 342 24.66 11.40 8.25
CA ASP A 342 25.21 12.36 9.21
C ASP A 342 26.68 12.11 9.57
N SER A 343 27.23 10.99 9.10
CA SER A 343 28.62 10.60 9.40
C SER A 343 29.63 11.25 8.43
N PRO A 344 30.93 11.30 8.80
CA PRO A 344 31.98 11.79 7.90
C PRO A 344 32.19 10.98 6.62
N SER A 345 31.61 9.78 6.50
CA SER A 345 31.63 8.99 5.26
C SER A 345 30.71 9.55 4.18
N PHE A 346 29.79 10.44 4.51
CA PHE A 346 28.94 11.12 3.53
C PHE A 346 29.63 12.40 2.99
N ASP A 347 29.72 12.50 1.68
CA ASP A 347 30.19 13.71 1.00
C ASP A 347 29.00 14.49 0.41
N ALA A 348 28.66 15.63 1.03
CA ALA A 348 27.56 16.47 0.57
C ALA A 348 27.79 17.08 -0.84
N ALA A 349 29.03 17.15 -1.34
CA ALA A 349 29.33 17.59 -2.70
C ALA A 349 29.08 16.49 -3.73
N ASN A 350 29.12 15.22 -3.30
CA ASN A 350 28.89 14.03 -4.12
C ASN A 350 27.83 13.11 -3.45
N PRO A 351 26.57 13.55 -3.35
CA PRO A 351 25.58 12.96 -2.45
C PRO A 351 25.15 11.54 -2.85
N TYR A 352 25.60 11.06 -3.98
CA TYR A 352 25.24 9.74 -4.52
C TYR A 352 26.36 8.71 -4.43
N GLU A 353 27.56 9.11 -4.04
CA GLU A 353 28.70 8.21 -3.94
C GLU A 353 28.64 7.38 -2.64
N ASN A 354 29.13 6.15 -2.72
CA ASN A 354 29.29 5.22 -1.60
C ASN A 354 28.00 4.99 -0.76
N ARG A 355 26.84 5.08 -1.41
CA ARG A 355 25.55 4.81 -0.78
C ARG A 355 25.28 3.30 -0.74
N GLU A 356 24.48 2.85 0.18
CA GLU A 356 24.04 1.45 0.24
C GLU A 356 23.35 1.00 -1.06
N MET A 357 23.40 -0.29 -1.33
CA MET A 357 22.92 -0.92 -2.55
C MET A 357 21.45 -0.56 -2.87
N ARG A 358 20.57 -0.50 -1.87
CA ARG A 358 19.14 -0.22 -2.06
C ARG A 358 18.85 1.22 -2.48
N PHE A 359 19.76 2.17 -2.16
CA PHE A 359 19.65 3.51 -2.74
C PHE A 359 19.68 3.43 -4.27
N TYR A 360 20.65 2.72 -4.83
CA TYR A 360 20.80 2.58 -6.29
C TYR A 360 19.70 1.72 -6.93
N ALA A 361 19.12 0.79 -6.17
CA ALA A 361 18.03 -0.06 -6.64
C ALA A 361 16.67 0.66 -6.64
N ASN A 362 16.46 1.59 -5.71
CA ASN A 362 15.15 2.19 -5.45
C ASN A 362 15.00 3.58 -6.07
N ILE A 363 16.11 4.31 -6.28
CA ILE A 363 16.12 5.73 -6.65
C ILE A 363 16.84 5.95 -7.97
N ASN A 364 16.19 6.64 -8.88
CA ASN A 364 16.81 7.27 -10.05
C ASN A 364 17.20 8.69 -9.68
N TYR A 365 18.47 9.06 -9.93
CA TYR A 365 19.08 10.33 -9.56
C TYR A 365 19.90 10.90 -10.74
N GLN A 366 20.37 12.15 -10.64
CA GLN A 366 21.19 12.81 -11.66
C GLN A 366 22.43 11.99 -11.98
N GLY A 367 22.62 11.64 -13.25
CA GLY A 367 23.73 10.83 -13.74
C GLY A 367 23.58 9.32 -13.60
N ALA A 368 22.53 8.82 -12.93
CA ALA A 368 22.28 7.39 -12.83
C ALA A 368 22.02 6.78 -14.21
N THR A 369 22.64 5.64 -14.50
CA THR A 369 22.32 4.89 -15.71
C THR A 369 20.97 4.17 -15.55
N PHE A 370 20.03 4.48 -16.42
CA PHE A 370 18.72 3.85 -16.49
C PHE A 370 18.39 3.51 -17.95
N ARG A 371 17.96 2.28 -18.21
CA ARG A 371 17.61 1.80 -19.57
C ARG A 371 18.64 2.20 -20.65
N GLY A 372 19.93 2.04 -20.34
CA GLY A 372 21.04 2.18 -21.29
C GLY A 372 21.62 3.58 -21.48
N ARG A 373 21.09 4.61 -20.78
CA ARG A 373 21.67 5.96 -20.81
C ARG A 373 21.62 6.66 -19.45
N PRO A 374 22.48 7.67 -19.22
CA PRO A 374 22.38 8.47 -18.00
C PRO A 374 21.10 9.30 -17.98
N ILE A 375 20.57 9.51 -16.77
CA ILE A 375 19.50 10.44 -16.47
C ILE A 375 20.09 11.83 -16.32
N ASP A 376 19.45 12.83 -16.92
CA ASP A 376 19.82 14.24 -16.77
C ASP A 376 18.62 15.08 -16.29
N TYR A 377 18.66 15.50 -15.03
CA TYR A 377 17.69 16.41 -14.42
C TYR A 377 18.15 17.87 -14.41
N SER A 378 19.30 18.19 -15.05
CA SER A 378 19.81 19.55 -15.07
C SER A 378 19.00 20.47 -15.97
N ILE A 379 18.90 21.73 -15.58
CA ILE A 379 18.37 22.83 -16.39
C ILE A 379 19.50 23.77 -16.76
N SER A 380 19.42 24.32 -17.97
CA SER A 380 20.39 25.34 -18.41
C SER A 380 20.17 26.64 -17.65
N VAL A 381 21.24 27.36 -17.34
CA VAL A 381 21.19 28.66 -16.65
C VAL A 381 20.42 29.74 -17.40
N ASP A 382 20.26 29.61 -18.72
CA ASP A 382 19.47 30.51 -19.57
C ASP A 382 18.01 30.06 -19.72
N ASN A 383 17.54 29.10 -18.90
CA ASN A 383 16.23 28.48 -18.99
C ASN A 383 15.94 27.75 -20.32
N THR A 384 16.95 27.48 -21.14
CA THR A 384 16.77 26.57 -22.26
C THR A 384 16.81 25.13 -21.79
N ILE A 385 15.93 24.30 -22.37
CA ILE A 385 15.91 22.86 -22.10
C ILE A 385 17.13 22.27 -22.78
N VAL A 386 17.95 21.51 -22.07
CA VAL A 386 19.05 20.76 -22.67
C VAL A 386 18.45 19.80 -23.72
N PRO A 387 18.83 19.88 -24.99
CA PRO A 387 18.15 19.16 -26.08
C PRO A 387 18.07 17.65 -25.92
N ASP A 388 19.07 17.03 -25.30
CA ASP A 388 19.07 15.58 -25.01
C ASP A 388 18.57 15.26 -23.60
N GLY A 389 18.35 16.27 -22.77
CA GLY A 389 17.87 16.15 -21.44
C GLY A 389 16.34 16.04 -21.40
N LEU A 390 15.75 15.11 -22.10
CA LEU A 390 14.31 14.85 -22.01
C LEU A 390 13.87 14.48 -20.61
N ASP A 391 14.83 14.09 -19.76
CA ASP A 391 14.63 13.84 -18.33
C ASP A 391 14.68 15.12 -17.49
N SER A 392 15.19 16.23 -18.06
CA SER A 392 15.41 17.52 -17.41
C SER A 392 14.18 18.44 -17.43
N PHE A 393 13.00 17.91 -17.54
CA PHE A 393 11.79 18.67 -17.29
C PHE A 393 11.64 18.94 -15.79
N SER A 394 12.58 19.69 -15.28
CA SER A 394 12.57 20.20 -13.94
C SER A 394 11.58 21.37 -13.79
N GLN A 395 11.53 21.91 -12.63
CA GLN A 395 10.59 22.88 -12.12
C GLN A 395 10.26 24.09 -13.00
N ASP A 396 11.19 24.58 -13.83
CA ASP A 396 10.96 25.80 -14.61
C ASP A 396 9.97 25.59 -15.76
N GLN A 397 9.70 24.37 -16.15
CA GLN A 397 8.58 24.08 -17.04
C GLN A 397 7.21 24.12 -16.35
N GLN A 398 7.19 24.04 -15.05
CA GLN A 398 5.95 24.31 -14.30
C GLN A 398 5.58 25.80 -14.40
N THR A 399 6.55 26.70 -14.49
CA THR A 399 6.31 28.13 -14.72
C THR A 399 5.90 28.47 -16.15
N LEU A 400 6.26 27.67 -17.13
CA LEU A 400 5.87 27.84 -18.53
C LEU A 400 4.51 27.18 -18.88
N GLY A 401 3.80 26.66 -17.92
CA GLY A 401 2.35 26.46 -17.97
C GLY A 401 1.82 25.19 -18.65
N ASN A 402 2.64 24.32 -19.27
CA ASN A 402 2.09 23.23 -20.09
C ASN A 402 2.67 21.83 -19.92
N PHE A 403 3.68 21.59 -19.06
CA PHE A 403 4.28 20.27 -18.94
C PHE A 403 4.14 19.65 -17.56
N ARG A 404 3.57 18.44 -17.52
CA ARG A 404 3.05 17.76 -16.34
C ARG A 404 3.92 16.61 -15.85
N HIS A 405 5.13 16.40 -16.42
CA HIS A 405 5.79 15.09 -16.34
C HIS A 405 7.28 15.12 -16.02
N GLY A 406 7.83 16.20 -15.48
CA GLY A 406 9.21 16.26 -15.04
C GLY A 406 9.39 15.96 -13.54
N SER A 407 10.59 15.62 -13.09
CA SER A 407 10.87 15.47 -11.66
C SER A 407 10.84 16.82 -10.95
N THR A 408 10.07 16.90 -9.86
CA THR A 408 9.99 18.11 -9.02
C THR A 408 10.98 18.11 -7.87
N THR A 409 11.64 16.97 -7.63
CA THR A 409 12.57 16.78 -6.51
C THR A 409 14.00 16.51 -6.94
N GLY A 410 14.27 16.31 -8.25
CA GLY A 410 15.55 15.85 -8.77
C GLY A 410 15.73 14.33 -8.72
N TYR A 411 14.65 13.58 -8.46
CA TYR A 411 14.66 12.13 -8.35
C TYR A 411 13.47 11.51 -9.07
N ALA A 412 13.56 10.20 -9.37
CA ALA A 412 12.42 9.37 -9.75
C ALA A 412 12.51 8.00 -9.04
N ILE A 413 11.40 7.30 -8.96
CA ILE A 413 11.38 5.94 -8.40
C ILE A 413 11.97 4.99 -9.42
N ARG A 414 12.94 4.17 -9.00
CA ARG A 414 13.54 3.08 -9.78
C ARG A 414 12.96 1.72 -9.40
N LYS A 415 12.68 1.53 -8.10
CA LYS A 415 12.02 0.32 -7.61
C LYS A 415 10.75 0.05 -8.42
N PHE A 416 10.46 -1.21 -8.71
CA PHE A 416 9.33 -1.65 -9.56
C PHE A 416 9.44 -1.30 -11.06
N GLN A 417 10.52 -0.67 -11.53
CA GLN A 417 10.68 -0.36 -12.95
C GLN A 417 11.32 -1.52 -13.70
N ASN A 418 10.72 -1.91 -14.82
CA ASN A 418 11.30 -2.90 -15.71
C ASN A 418 12.27 -2.22 -16.69
N GLU A 419 13.56 -2.32 -16.42
CA GLU A 419 14.60 -1.70 -17.26
C GLU A 419 14.79 -2.41 -18.62
N ALA A 420 14.25 -3.63 -18.80
CA ALA A 420 14.30 -4.33 -20.08
C ALA A 420 13.38 -3.75 -21.15
N LEU A 421 12.42 -2.88 -20.78
CA LEU A 421 11.48 -2.26 -21.73
C LEU A 421 12.15 -1.22 -22.68
N GLY A 422 13.41 -0.84 -22.45
CA GLY A 422 14.04 0.22 -23.19
C GLY A 422 13.37 1.58 -22.95
N THR A 423 13.38 2.46 -23.95
CA THR A 423 12.81 3.82 -23.84
C THR A 423 11.32 3.88 -24.20
N ASP A 424 10.76 2.85 -24.83
CA ASP A 424 9.33 2.79 -25.15
C ASP A 424 8.56 2.01 -24.08
N VAL A 425 8.12 2.71 -23.05
CA VAL A 425 7.37 2.15 -21.92
C VAL A 425 5.87 1.98 -22.20
N LYS A 426 5.41 2.35 -23.40
CA LYS A 426 4.02 2.13 -23.82
C LYS A 426 3.77 0.70 -24.29
N GLN A 427 4.84 -0.05 -24.56
CA GLN A 427 4.73 -1.47 -24.91
C GLN A 427 4.28 -2.27 -23.69
N ALA A 428 3.55 -3.35 -23.94
CA ALA A 428 3.04 -4.20 -22.89
C ALA A 428 4.20 -4.77 -22.05
N SER A 429 4.26 -4.37 -20.79
CA SER A 429 5.13 -4.99 -19.81
C SER A 429 4.55 -6.35 -19.41
N PRO A 430 5.36 -7.39 -19.22
CA PRO A 430 4.90 -8.58 -18.52
C PRO A 430 4.35 -8.14 -17.16
N GLY A 431 3.23 -8.74 -16.76
CA GLY A 431 2.59 -8.43 -15.50
C GLY A 431 3.56 -8.63 -14.33
N ARG A 432 3.49 -7.76 -13.35
CA ARG A 432 4.26 -7.86 -12.12
C ARG A 432 3.33 -7.91 -10.91
N PRO A 433 3.76 -8.52 -9.80
CA PRO A 433 2.96 -8.55 -8.58
C PRO A 433 2.89 -7.16 -7.92
N TYR A 434 1.72 -6.80 -7.42
CA TYR A 434 1.61 -5.78 -6.37
C TYR A 434 1.71 -6.50 -5.02
N ILE A 435 2.87 -6.37 -4.39
CA ILE A 435 3.21 -7.11 -3.17
C ILE A 435 2.46 -6.51 -1.98
N ILE A 436 1.77 -7.36 -1.21
CA ILE A 436 1.01 -6.98 -0.02
C ILE A 436 1.71 -7.44 1.24
N TYR A 437 2.17 -8.70 1.26
CA TYR A 437 2.97 -9.28 2.34
C TYR A 437 4.18 -9.99 1.76
N ARG A 438 5.35 -9.78 2.37
CA ARG A 438 6.59 -10.46 2.00
C ARG A 438 7.46 -10.79 3.22
N LEU A 439 8.37 -11.74 3.07
CA LEU A 439 9.14 -12.31 4.18
C LEU A 439 9.99 -11.27 4.92
N ALA A 440 10.59 -10.31 4.21
CA ALA A 440 11.38 -9.27 4.85
C ALA A 440 10.55 -8.38 5.81
N GLU A 441 9.28 -8.10 5.50
CA GLU A 441 8.39 -7.43 6.44
C GLU A 441 8.21 -8.24 7.72
N ILE A 442 8.02 -9.58 7.59
CA ILE A 442 7.84 -10.46 8.76
C ILE A 442 9.08 -10.48 9.64
N TYR A 443 10.28 -10.47 9.04
CA TYR A 443 11.53 -10.38 9.79
C TYR A 443 11.62 -9.05 10.56
N LEU A 444 11.21 -7.95 9.93
CA LEU A 444 11.20 -6.63 10.57
C LEU A 444 10.10 -6.51 11.64
N ASN A 445 8.92 -7.13 11.41
CA ASN A 445 7.87 -7.23 12.41
C ASN A 445 8.37 -7.98 13.65
N TYR A 446 9.05 -9.11 13.43
CA TYR A 446 9.62 -9.92 14.50
C TYR A 446 10.72 -9.18 15.25
N ALA A 447 11.59 -8.47 14.53
CA ALA A 447 12.66 -7.67 15.13
C ALA A 447 12.11 -6.57 16.04
N GLU A 448 11.14 -5.78 15.56
CA GLU A 448 10.55 -4.68 16.34
C GLU A 448 9.78 -5.23 17.55
N ALA A 449 8.93 -6.23 17.34
CA ALA A 449 8.14 -6.82 18.43
C ALA A 449 9.01 -7.48 19.50
N SER A 450 10.06 -8.23 19.10
CA SER A 450 11.00 -8.85 20.04
C SER A 450 11.76 -7.80 20.86
N PHE A 451 12.25 -6.72 20.22
CA PHE A 451 12.88 -5.61 20.91
C PHE A 451 11.95 -5.04 21.99
N ARG A 452 10.72 -4.75 21.62
CA ARG A 452 9.72 -4.15 22.52
C ARG A 452 9.24 -5.13 23.60
N ALA A 453 9.34 -6.43 23.36
CA ALA A 453 9.12 -7.49 24.36
C ALA A 453 10.33 -7.73 25.29
N GLY A 454 11.48 -7.07 25.04
CA GLY A 454 12.71 -7.17 25.85
C GLY A 454 13.72 -8.20 25.34
N ASP A 455 13.53 -8.80 24.17
CA ASP A 455 14.49 -9.73 23.54
C ASP A 455 15.31 -9.02 22.45
N GLU A 456 16.33 -8.28 22.88
CA GLU A 456 17.24 -7.56 21.98
C GLU A 456 18.10 -8.48 21.11
N GLU A 457 18.39 -9.69 21.55
CA GLU A 457 19.22 -10.63 20.80
C GLU A 457 18.47 -11.08 19.54
N THR A 458 17.24 -11.52 19.70
CA THR A 458 16.35 -11.88 18.58
C THR A 458 16.10 -10.68 17.67
N ALA A 459 15.83 -9.51 18.23
CA ALA A 459 15.62 -8.28 17.47
C ALA A 459 16.82 -7.97 16.56
N ARG A 460 18.03 -7.96 17.12
CA ARG A 460 19.28 -7.71 16.39
C ARG A 460 19.52 -8.76 15.30
N LYS A 461 19.30 -10.02 15.62
CA LYS A 461 19.44 -11.13 14.66
C LYS A 461 18.58 -10.92 13.42
N TYR A 462 17.30 -10.61 13.58
CA TYR A 462 16.37 -10.54 12.45
C TYR A 462 16.48 -9.25 11.66
N VAL A 463 16.76 -8.10 12.28
CA VAL A 463 17.03 -6.87 11.53
C VAL A 463 18.36 -6.98 10.76
N SER A 464 19.39 -7.63 11.34
CA SER A 464 20.67 -7.88 10.65
C SER A 464 20.50 -8.76 9.42
N ARG A 465 19.66 -9.82 9.47
CA ARG A 465 19.38 -10.65 8.29
C ARG A 465 18.81 -9.84 7.10
N VAL A 466 18.01 -8.84 7.38
CA VAL A 466 17.48 -7.97 6.33
C VAL A 466 18.56 -7.03 5.78
N SER A 467 19.33 -6.39 6.66
CA SER A 467 20.39 -5.47 6.23
C SER A 467 21.54 -6.19 5.52
N GLU A 468 21.96 -7.38 6.00
CA GLU A 468 23.00 -8.19 5.40
C GLU A 468 22.63 -8.70 4.01
N ARG A 469 21.35 -9.06 3.77
CA ARG A 469 20.85 -9.33 2.41
C ARG A 469 21.11 -8.17 1.45
N ALA A 470 21.01 -6.95 1.94
CA ALA A 470 21.28 -5.72 1.20
C ALA A 470 22.76 -5.30 1.23
N LEU A 471 23.67 -6.22 1.56
CA LEU A 471 25.13 -6.02 1.64
C LEU A 471 25.56 -4.98 2.68
N GLN A 472 24.70 -4.69 3.66
CA GLN A 472 25.06 -3.82 4.78
C GLN A 472 25.73 -4.64 5.88
N PRO A 473 26.60 -4.02 6.69
CA PRO A 473 27.15 -4.67 7.89
C PRO A 473 26.04 -5.12 8.84
N ALA A 474 26.34 -6.18 9.63
CA ALA A 474 25.46 -6.58 10.71
C ALA A 474 25.25 -5.47 11.73
N ILE A 475 24.02 -5.32 12.19
CA ILE A 475 23.66 -4.29 13.18
C ILE A 475 24.21 -4.70 14.55
N THR A 476 25.05 -3.83 15.14
CA THR A 476 25.66 -4.06 16.46
C THR A 476 25.07 -3.19 17.57
N ALA A 477 24.14 -2.31 17.24
CA ALA A 477 23.47 -1.41 18.16
C ALA A 477 22.72 -2.17 19.28
N SER A 478 22.46 -1.49 20.40
CA SER A 478 21.69 -2.00 21.54
C SER A 478 20.83 -0.87 22.13
N GLY A 479 19.85 -1.21 22.97
CA GLY A 479 18.95 -0.23 23.58
C GLY A 479 18.23 0.64 22.56
N PRO A 480 18.04 1.94 22.84
CA PRO A 480 17.31 2.85 21.93
C PRO A 480 17.90 2.93 20.52
N GLU A 481 19.23 2.83 20.37
CA GLU A 481 19.90 2.83 19.07
C GLU A 481 19.53 1.62 18.22
N LEU A 482 19.28 0.46 18.83
CA LEU A 482 18.79 -0.73 18.11
C LEU A 482 17.38 -0.50 17.59
N LEU A 483 16.50 0.12 18.37
CA LEU A 483 15.15 0.45 17.91
C LEU A 483 15.18 1.41 16.72
N GLU A 484 16.02 2.44 16.77
CA GLU A 484 16.15 3.38 15.64
C GLU A 484 16.79 2.71 14.41
N ALA A 485 17.71 1.76 14.59
CA ALA A 485 18.23 0.94 13.50
C ALA A 485 17.13 0.06 12.86
N ILE A 486 16.27 -0.57 13.68
CA ILE A 486 15.13 -1.35 13.20
C ILE A 486 14.15 -0.46 12.40
N LYS A 487 13.79 0.71 12.93
CA LYS A 487 12.90 1.65 12.26
C LYS A 487 13.50 2.14 10.93
N ARG A 488 14.81 2.44 10.90
CA ARG A 488 15.52 2.84 9.68
C ARG A 488 15.54 1.72 8.66
N GLU A 489 15.93 0.51 9.08
CA GLU A 489 15.94 -0.65 8.20
C GLU A 489 14.56 -0.90 7.60
N ARG A 490 13.49 -0.75 8.39
CA ARG A 490 12.11 -0.88 7.93
C ARG A 490 11.76 0.17 6.87
N ARG A 491 12.15 1.43 7.07
CA ARG A 491 11.93 2.51 6.08
C ARG A 491 12.61 2.19 4.75
N VAL A 492 13.86 1.76 4.79
CA VAL A 492 14.68 1.53 3.58
C VAL A 492 14.25 0.25 2.87
N GLU A 493 14.06 -0.84 3.61
CA GLU A 493 13.67 -2.13 3.04
C GLU A 493 12.28 -2.08 2.40
N LEU A 494 11.31 -1.50 3.09
CA LEU A 494 9.91 -1.44 2.65
C LEU A 494 9.60 -0.14 1.87
N ALA A 495 10.63 0.51 1.32
CA ALA A 495 10.51 1.73 0.53
C ALA A 495 9.45 1.59 -0.57
N PHE A 496 8.52 2.55 -0.64
CA PHE A 496 7.46 2.63 -1.66
C PHE A 496 6.50 1.43 -1.69
N GLU A 497 6.32 0.73 -0.56
CA GLU A 497 5.39 -0.37 -0.40
C GLU A 497 4.19 -0.03 0.52
N GLY A 498 3.96 1.25 0.77
CA GLY A 498 2.82 1.75 1.56
C GLY A 498 2.96 1.60 3.07
N HIS A 499 4.15 1.31 3.57
CA HIS A 499 4.40 1.14 5.01
C HIS A 499 4.68 2.45 5.73
N ASN A 500 5.51 3.32 5.16
CA ASN A 500 6.02 4.52 5.83
C ASN A 500 4.89 5.43 6.36
N PHE A 501 3.81 5.61 5.60
CA PHE A 501 2.65 6.40 6.01
C PHE A 501 2.08 5.97 7.37
N PHE A 502 1.97 4.66 7.58
CA PHE A 502 1.44 4.10 8.82
C PHE A 502 2.52 3.96 9.90
N ASP A 503 3.73 3.61 9.53
CA ASP A 503 4.84 3.39 10.45
C ASP A 503 5.21 4.68 11.21
N GLU A 504 5.33 5.82 10.52
CA GLU A 504 5.61 7.11 11.18
C GLU A 504 4.49 7.52 12.15
N ARG A 505 3.22 7.23 11.80
CA ARG A 505 2.06 7.47 12.67
C ARG A 505 2.07 6.56 13.88
N ARG A 506 2.24 5.26 13.71
CA ARG A 506 2.20 4.31 14.82
C ARG A 506 3.38 4.45 15.78
N TRP A 507 4.48 5.04 15.33
CA TRP A 507 5.65 5.39 16.16
C TRP A 507 5.53 6.79 16.79
N LEU A 508 4.47 7.54 16.52
CA LEU A 508 4.28 8.93 16.95
C LEU A 508 5.43 9.85 16.53
N ASN A 509 5.98 9.62 15.34
CA ASN A 509 7.12 10.39 14.83
C ASN A 509 6.69 11.66 14.09
N GLU A 510 6.23 12.66 14.84
CA GLU A 510 5.68 13.90 14.29
C GLU A 510 6.67 14.66 13.40
N ASN A 511 7.98 14.53 13.62
CA ASN A 511 9.01 15.16 12.78
C ASN A 511 9.02 14.64 11.33
N ASN A 512 8.54 13.42 11.10
CA ASN A 512 8.39 12.82 9.77
C ASN A 512 6.96 12.91 9.24
N LEU A 513 6.05 13.50 9.98
CA LEU A 513 4.65 13.74 9.58
C LEU A 513 4.44 15.20 9.18
N GLY A 514 5.06 16.17 9.89
CA GLY A 514 5.06 17.59 9.56
C GLY A 514 6.48 18.09 9.28
N PHE A 515 6.77 18.49 8.02
CA PHE A 515 8.14 18.85 7.63
C PHE A 515 8.19 19.67 6.33
N ASP A 516 9.35 20.31 6.11
CA ASP A 516 9.67 20.92 4.84
C ASP A 516 10.14 19.87 3.82
N VAL A 517 9.43 19.77 2.72
CA VAL A 517 9.76 18.89 1.61
C VAL A 517 10.94 19.46 0.83
N LYS A 518 12.02 18.70 0.76
CA LYS A 518 13.26 19.08 0.09
C LYS A 518 13.43 18.35 -1.25
N GLY A 519 14.10 19.04 -2.17
CA GLY A 519 14.57 18.52 -3.44
C GLY A 519 15.95 19.05 -3.77
N LEU A 520 16.59 18.46 -4.78
CA LEU A 520 17.82 18.97 -5.39
C LEU A 520 17.50 19.57 -6.76
N ARG A 521 17.88 20.83 -6.95
CA ARG A 521 17.83 21.52 -8.24
C ARG A 521 19.20 21.41 -8.90
N TRP A 522 19.25 20.74 -10.04
CA TRP A 522 20.45 20.60 -10.85
C TRP A 522 20.48 21.67 -11.90
N THR A 523 21.64 22.35 -12.08
CA THR A 523 21.86 23.43 -13.05
C THR A 523 23.07 23.11 -13.89
N LYS A 524 22.98 23.35 -15.18
CA LYS A 524 24.10 23.25 -16.12
C LYS A 524 24.43 24.65 -16.62
N ASP A 525 25.70 25.07 -16.48
CA ASP A 525 26.18 26.35 -16.98
C ASP A 525 26.47 26.31 -18.49
N LEU A 526 26.90 27.45 -19.05
CA LEU A 526 27.22 27.56 -20.49
C LEU A 526 28.45 26.75 -20.92
N ASP A 527 29.28 26.35 -19.96
CA ASP A 527 30.46 25.50 -20.18
C ASP A 527 30.12 24.02 -19.89
N GLU A 528 28.82 23.69 -19.73
CA GLU A 528 28.28 22.37 -19.41
C GLU A 528 28.67 21.83 -18.03
N ASN A 529 29.19 22.63 -17.11
CA ASN A 529 29.43 22.21 -15.74
C ASN A 529 28.10 22.05 -14.99
N VAL A 530 27.97 20.95 -14.30
CA VAL A 530 26.76 20.63 -13.54
C VAL A 530 26.98 20.95 -12.06
N SER A 531 26.04 21.67 -11.47
CA SER A 531 25.98 21.99 -10.04
C SER A 531 24.58 21.76 -9.50
N PHE A 532 24.44 21.73 -8.19
CA PHE A 532 23.13 21.59 -7.56
C PHE A 532 23.00 22.43 -6.30
N GLU A 533 21.75 22.70 -5.93
CA GLU A 533 21.37 23.30 -4.65
C GLU A 533 20.19 22.52 -4.04
N GLU A 534 20.21 22.37 -2.72
CA GLU A 534 19.04 21.92 -1.98
C GLU A 534 18.05 23.09 -1.86
N PHE A 535 16.76 22.80 -2.02
CA PHE A 535 15.71 23.81 -1.89
C PHE A 535 14.45 23.21 -1.28
N THR A 536 13.64 24.06 -0.63
CA THR A 536 12.34 23.70 -0.11
C THR A 536 11.29 23.82 -1.21
N ILE A 537 10.54 22.75 -1.45
CA ILE A 537 9.49 22.69 -2.47
C ILE A 537 8.15 23.13 -1.88
N GLU A 538 7.81 22.60 -0.70
CA GLU A 538 6.56 22.83 0.01
C GLU A 538 6.75 22.52 1.50
N THR A 539 5.89 23.03 2.35
CA THR A 539 5.80 22.64 3.76
C THR A 539 4.55 21.81 3.96
N ARG A 540 4.68 20.65 4.57
CA ARG A 540 3.57 19.79 4.97
C ARG A 540 3.29 20.02 6.45
N PRO A 541 2.15 20.61 6.81
CA PRO A 541 1.76 20.70 8.22
C PRO A 541 1.25 19.33 8.70
N PHE A 542 1.40 19.08 9.98
CA PHE A 542 0.79 17.94 10.67
C PHE A 542 -0.02 18.44 11.87
N ASP A 543 -1.21 17.90 12.01
CA ASP A 543 -2.10 18.10 13.15
C ASP A 543 -2.43 16.71 13.72
N GLN A 544 -2.51 16.58 15.04
CA GLN A 544 -2.74 15.28 15.70
C GLN A 544 -4.00 14.55 15.24
N LYS A 545 -5.04 15.26 14.79
CA LYS A 545 -6.19 14.61 14.16
C LYS A 545 -5.81 13.77 12.93
N GLN A 546 -4.70 14.09 12.25
CA GLN A 546 -4.22 13.41 11.05
C GLN A 546 -3.53 12.07 11.32
N TYR A 547 -3.50 11.61 12.57
CA TYR A 547 -3.17 10.21 12.85
C TYR A 547 -4.16 9.25 12.19
N TYR A 548 -5.43 9.68 12.08
CA TYR A 548 -6.49 8.95 11.39
C TYR A 548 -7.13 9.81 10.30
N LEU A 549 -7.75 9.16 9.31
CA LEU A 549 -8.59 9.85 8.34
C LEU A 549 -9.95 10.19 8.96
N PRO A 550 -10.58 11.30 8.56
CA PRO A 550 -11.97 11.53 8.93
C PRO A 550 -12.91 10.53 8.24
N ILE A 551 -13.94 10.12 8.94
CA ILE A 551 -15.07 9.42 8.33
C ILE A 551 -15.79 10.44 7.42
N PRO A 552 -16.20 10.04 6.19
CA PRO A 552 -16.88 10.96 5.29
C PRO A 552 -18.11 11.60 5.94
N GLN A 553 -18.26 12.93 5.81
CA GLN A 553 -19.36 13.67 6.43
C GLN A 553 -20.72 13.14 6.00
N SER A 554 -20.84 12.62 4.76
CA SER A 554 -22.08 12.00 4.28
C SER A 554 -22.50 10.78 5.11
N GLU A 555 -21.55 10.00 5.61
CA GLU A 555 -21.84 8.83 6.44
C GLU A 555 -22.23 9.23 7.87
N ILE A 556 -21.51 10.20 8.44
CA ILE A 556 -21.87 10.79 9.74
C ILE A 556 -23.29 11.36 9.72
N ASN A 557 -23.68 12.03 8.62
CA ASN A 557 -25.02 12.61 8.48
C ASN A 557 -26.14 11.57 8.31
N ARG A 558 -25.79 10.35 7.87
CA ARG A 558 -26.75 9.25 7.66
C ARG A 558 -26.95 8.38 8.88
N THR A 559 -25.95 8.31 9.78
CA THR A 559 -25.89 7.34 10.85
C THR A 559 -25.59 8.06 12.16
N GLU A 560 -26.60 8.29 12.98
CA GLU A 560 -26.49 9.06 14.24
C GLU A 560 -25.51 8.42 15.24
N ALA A 561 -25.45 7.06 15.26
CA ALA A 561 -24.54 6.33 16.13
C ALA A 561 -23.07 6.33 15.67
N LEU A 562 -22.78 6.82 14.44
CA LEU A 562 -21.44 6.83 13.88
C LEU A 562 -20.68 8.07 14.32
N VAL A 563 -19.82 7.94 15.34
CA VAL A 563 -19.01 9.05 15.89
C VAL A 563 -17.81 9.34 14.97
N GLN A 564 -17.58 10.62 14.68
CA GLN A 564 -16.43 11.12 13.91
C GLN A 564 -15.11 10.91 14.66
N ASN A 565 -13.99 10.80 13.93
CA ASN A 565 -12.66 10.86 14.51
C ASN A 565 -12.37 12.23 15.13
N GLU A 566 -11.65 12.22 16.27
CA GLU A 566 -11.37 13.42 17.06
C GLU A 566 -10.69 14.50 16.21
N GLY A 567 -11.16 15.75 16.34
CA GLY A 567 -10.61 16.91 15.64
C GLY A 567 -11.23 17.23 14.27
N TYR A 568 -12.20 16.43 13.78
CA TYR A 568 -12.87 16.64 12.51
C TYR A 568 -14.33 17.06 12.63
#